data_1808aed084a5c4a6698f5b8c82fae849
#
_entry.id   1808aed084a5c4a6698f5b8c82fae849
#
_cell.length_a   1.000
_cell.length_b   1.000
_cell.length_c   1.000
_cell.angle_alpha   90.00
_cell.angle_beta   90.00
_cell.angle_gamma   90.00
#
_symmetry.space_group_name_H-M   'P 1'
#
loop_
_entity.id
_entity.type
_entity.pdbx_description
1 polymer ?
#
loop_
_entity_poly.entity_id
_entity_poly.type
_entity_poly.pdbx_seq_one_letter_code
_entity_poly.pdbx_strand_id
1 'polypeptide(L)'
;AHFVEKVDWASIDRLSGKENSEIIFSYAANYGVNRKVQLAFETEEHLRDTITLVQSGEISSSDARLIINEQTVETPASTTTLDLELDTNLKYDLYRIRYLVTYSSENPEENWIEEVSYDSEKLHIKLAANPAYEPRSAQVRLAISIPANTINGGQKVVTTSTTITQLGKE
;
A
#
# COMPACT_ATOMS: atom_id res chain seq x y z
N ALA A 1 1.68 22.78 -17.06
CA ALA A 1 1.20 21.44 -16.70
C ALA A 1 2.11 20.85 -15.63
N HIS A 2 1.56 20.06 -14.72
CA HIS A 2 2.33 19.33 -13.70
C HIS A 2 1.56 18.11 -13.24
N PHE A 3 2.26 17.11 -12.74
CA PHE A 3 1.60 15.99 -12.09
C PHE A 3 1.01 16.42 -10.73
N VAL A 4 -0.23 16.00 -10.45
CA VAL A 4 -0.91 16.25 -9.16
C VAL A 4 -0.19 15.54 -8.02
N GLU A 5 0.33 14.33 -8.30
CA GLU A 5 1.16 13.55 -7.38
C GLU A 5 2.51 13.28 -8.02
N LYS A 6 3.58 13.29 -7.22
CA LYS A 6 4.90 12.92 -7.72
C LYS A 6 4.94 11.43 -8.03
N VAL A 7 5.28 11.10 -9.26
CA VAL A 7 5.52 9.72 -9.71
C VAL A 7 6.90 9.63 -10.36
N ASP A 8 7.52 8.46 -10.27
CA ASP A 8 8.84 8.17 -10.83
C ASP A 8 8.79 7.42 -12.18
N TRP A 9 7.60 6.92 -12.52
CA TRP A 9 7.38 6.11 -13.73
C TRP A 9 6.87 6.91 -14.94
N ALA A 10 6.58 8.18 -14.77
CA ALA A 10 6.08 9.06 -15.83
C ALA A 10 6.75 10.43 -15.79
N SER A 11 6.89 11.02 -16.95
CA SER A 11 7.43 12.37 -17.12
C SER A 11 6.76 13.10 -18.28
N ILE A 12 6.85 14.43 -18.26
CA ILE A 12 6.44 15.30 -19.35
C ILE A 12 7.64 16.14 -19.81
N ASP A 13 7.70 16.44 -21.11
CA ASP A 13 8.82 17.15 -21.73
C ASP A 13 8.86 18.63 -21.37
N ARG A 14 7.72 19.23 -21.01
CA ARG A 14 7.62 20.65 -20.66
C ARG A 14 6.53 20.94 -19.64
N LEU A 15 6.73 21.98 -18.84
CA LEU A 15 5.77 22.43 -17.82
C LEU A 15 4.87 23.57 -18.29
N SER A 16 5.23 24.26 -19.39
CA SER A 16 4.47 25.38 -19.95
C SER A 16 4.43 25.34 -21.46
N GLY A 17 3.43 25.97 -22.03
CA GLY A 17 3.26 26.14 -23.49
C GLY A 17 2.31 27.29 -23.74
N LYS A 18 2.24 27.71 -24.99
CA LYS A 18 1.32 28.75 -25.47
C LYS A 18 0.48 28.19 -26.62
N GLU A 19 -0.76 28.64 -26.72
CA GLU A 19 -1.71 28.25 -27.76
C GLU A 19 -1.82 26.71 -27.93
N ASN A 20 -1.62 26.21 -29.13
CA ASN A 20 -1.73 24.80 -29.49
C ASN A 20 -0.42 24.02 -29.23
N SER A 21 0.24 24.24 -28.10
CA SER A 21 1.45 23.50 -27.74
C SER A 21 1.17 22.03 -27.45
N GLU A 22 2.05 21.17 -27.94
CA GLU A 22 2.02 19.74 -27.61
C GLU A 22 2.83 19.47 -26.34
N ILE A 23 2.38 18.51 -25.54
CA ILE A 23 3.11 17.97 -24.40
C ILE A 23 3.37 16.50 -24.68
N ILE A 24 4.64 16.09 -24.63
CA ILE A 24 5.03 14.70 -24.79
C ILE A 24 5.03 14.05 -23.41
N PHE A 25 4.22 13.02 -23.28
CA PHE A 25 4.15 12.19 -22.10
C PHE A 25 4.97 10.92 -22.31
N SER A 26 5.95 10.68 -21.43
CA SER A 26 6.79 9.48 -21.43
C SER A 26 6.54 8.66 -20.17
N TYR A 27 6.53 7.32 -20.30
CA TYR A 27 6.28 6.42 -19.18
C TYR A 27 7.10 5.14 -19.28
N ALA A 28 7.48 4.60 -18.12
CA ALA A 28 8.16 3.32 -18.00
C ALA A 28 7.19 2.14 -18.17
N ALA A 29 7.70 0.96 -18.56
CA ALA A 29 6.93 -0.28 -18.57
C ALA A 29 6.31 -0.57 -17.20
N ASN A 30 5.14 -1.20 -17.17
CA ASN A 30 4.44 -1.55 -15.94
C ASN A 30 4.30 -3.07 -15.82
N TYR A 31 5.16 -3.68 -15.03
CA TYR A 31 5.18 -5.11 -14.75
C TYR A 31 4.28 -5.52 -13.56
N GLY A 32 3.67 -4.56 -12.89
CA GLY A 32 2.78 -4.76 -11.76
C GLY A 32 1.30 -4.70 -12.14
N VAL A 33 0.48 -4.21 -11.24
CA VAL A 33 -0.94 -3.94 -11.48
C VAL A 33 -1.17 -2.56 -12.10
N ASN A 34 -2.37 -2.29 -12.58
CA ASN A 34 -2.74 -0.98 -13.13
C ASN A 34 -2.31 0.18 -12.23
N ARG A 35 -1.83 1.25 -12.83
CA ARG A 35 -1.48 2.50 -12.15
C ARG A 35 -2.05 3.70 -12.89
N LYS A 36 -2.27 4.77 -12.16
CA LYS A 36 -2.79 6.03 -12.73
C LYS A 36 -2.05 7.22 -12.17
N VAL A 37 -2.06 8.30 -12.93
CA VAL A 37 -1.58 9.62 -12.52
C VAL A 37 -2.48 10.69 -13.12
N GLN A 38 -2.62 11.81 -12.42
CA GLN A 38 -3.31 12.97 -12.92
C GLN A 38 -2.30 14.04 -13.33
N LEU A 39 -2.50 14.59 -14.52
CA LEU A 39 -1.78 15.75 -15.03
C LEU A 39 -2.72 16.95 -14.98
N ALA A 40 -2.36 17.97 -14.22
CA ALA A 40 -3.11 19.22 -14.10
C ALA A 40 -2.56 20.27 -15.07
N PHE A 41 -3.47 21.03 -15.66
CA PHE A 41 -3.21 22.19 -16.49
C PHE A 41 -3.78 23.41 -15.80
N GLU A 42 -3.05 24.51 -15.81
CA GLU A 42 -3.49 25.78 -15.27
C GLU A 42 -3.12 26.90 -16.25
N THR A 43 -4.06 27.79 -16.52
CA THR A 43 -3.84 29.01 -17.33
C THR A 43 -3.40 30.18 -16.44
N GLU A 44 -2.93 31.28 -17.05
CA GLU A 44 -2.62 32.53 -16.34
C GLU A 44 -3.87 33.13 -15.66
N GLU A 45 -5.08 32.81 -16.16
CA GLU A 45 -6.36 33.20 -15.59
C GLU A 45 -6.86 32.26 -14.47
N HIS A 46 -5.99 31.34 -14.00
CA HIS A 46 -6.32 30.33 -12.98
C HIS A 46 -7.44 29.34 -13.37
N LEU A 47 -7.72 29.18 -14.65
CA LEU A 47 -8.56 28.08 -15.11
C LEU A 47 -7.75 26.78 -14.98
N ARG A 48 -8.37 25.75 -14.41
CA ARG A 48 -7.74 24.44 -14.17
C ARG A 48 -8.51 23.35 -14.87
N ASP A 49 -7.75 22.43 -15.44
CA ASP A 49 -8.26 21.17 -15.98
C ASP A 49 -7.31 20.04 -15.64
N THR A 50 -7.81 18.80 -15.65
CA THR A 50 -6.99 17.63 -15.35
C THR A 50 -7.24 16.50 -16.34
N ILE A 51 -6.17 15.82 -16.72
CA ILE A 51 -6.22 14.58 -17.50
C ILE A 51 -5.77 13.44 -16.60
N THR A 52 -6.57 12.38 -16.55
CA THR A 52 -6.19 11.13 -15.89
C THR A 52 -5.58 10.17 -16.91
N LEU A 53 -4.35 9.79 -16.67
CA LEU A 53 -3.62 8.79 -17.45
C LEU A 53 -3.64 7.46 -16.70
N VAL A 54 -4.10 6.41 -17.35
CA VAL A 54 -4.16 5.05 -16.79
C VAL A 54 -3.24 4.18 -17.62
N GLN A 55 -2.31 3.50 -16.96
CA GLN A 55 -1.44 2.49 -17.58
C GLN A 55 -1.82 1.11 -17.05
N SER A 56 -2.20 0.22 -17.96
CA SER A 56 -2.42 -1.20 -17.63
C SER A 56 -1.12 -1.86 -17.20
N GLY A 57 -1.22 -2.76 -16.24
CA GLY A 57 -0.13 -3.59 -15.80
C GLY A 57 -0.18 -4.99 -16.41
N GLU A 58 0.87 -5.78 -16.20
CA GLU A 58 0.91 -7.20 -16.59
C GLU A 58 0.05 -8.08 -15.67
N ILE A 59 -0.19 -7.62 -14.44
CA ILE A 59 -1.03 -8.32 -13.46
C ILE A 59 -2.43 -7.70 -13.51
N SER A 60 -3.44 -8.50 -13.87
CA SER A 60 -4.82 -8.05 -13.81
C SER A 60 -5.28 -7.84 -12.37
N SER A 61 -6.27 -6.97 -12.15
CA SER A 61 -6.80 -6.74 -10.81
C SER A 61 -7.47 -7.99 -10.21
N SER A 62 -7.93 -8.94 -11.04
CA SER A 62 -8.47 -10.24 -10.58
C SER A 62 -7.39 -11.20 -10.12
N ASP A 63 -6.20 -11.11 -10.69
CA ASP A 63 -5.09 -12.01 -10.41
C ASP A 63 -4.14 -11.46 -9.33
N ALA A 64 -4.34 -10.22 -8.91
CA ALA A 64 -3.58 -9.62 -7.83
C ALA A 64 -3.76 -10.41 -6.53
N ARG A 65 -2.64 -10.89 -5.97
CA ARG A 65 -2.60 -11.75 -4.79
C ARG A 65 -1.77 -11.11 -3.68
N LEU A 66 -2.34 -11.05 -2.50
CA LEU A 66 -1.72 -10.56 -1.27
C LEU A 66 -2.31 -11.37 -0.12
N ILE A 67 -1.56 -12.30 0.45
CA ILE A 67 -2.02 -13.24 1.47
C ILE A 67 -0.95 -13.37 2.55
N ILE A 68 -1.30 -13.10 3.80
CA ILE A 68 -0.54 -13.51 4.97
C ILE A 68 -0.99 -14.94 5.29
N ASN A 69 -0.06 -15.91 5.26
CA ASN A 69 -0.42 -17.32 5.43
C ASN A 69 -0.97 -17.60 6.84
N GLU A 70 -0.35 -17.01 7.86
CA GLU A 70 -0.78 -17.14 9.26
C GLU A 70 -1.82 -16.05 9.59
N GLN A 71 -3.11 -16.42 9.59
CA GLN A 71 -4.19 -15.49 9.91
C GLN A 71 -4.33 -15.20 11.40
N THR A 72 -3.82 -16.10 12.25
CA THR A 72 -3.74 -15.95 13.70
C THR A 72 -2.39 -16.46 14.19
N VAL A 73 -1.76 -15.69 15.05
CA VAL A 73 -0.47 -16.01 15.66
C VAL A 73 -0.57 -15.82 17.17
N GLU A 74 -0.22 -16.84 17.93
CA GLU A 74 -0.01 -16.75 19.36
C GLU A 74 1.48 -16.81 19.66
N THR A 75 1.99 -15.93 20.52
CA THR A 75 3.42 -15.81 20.79
C THR A 75 3.69 -15.50 22.25
N PRO A 76 4.82 -15.98 22.84
CA PRO A 76 5.20 -15.69 24.20
C PRO A 76 5.33 -14.20 24.51
N ALA A 77 5.18 -13.84 25.78
CA ALA A 77 5.33 -12.46 26.27
C ALA A 77 6.68 -11.82 25.91
N SER A 78 7.75 -12.61 25.85
CA SER A 78 9.12 -12.16 25.57
C SER A 78 9.42 -11.97 24.07
N THR A 79 8.51 -12.34 23.17
CA THR A 79 8.73 -12.24 21.72
C THR A 79 8.81 -10.78 21.31
N THR A 80 9.86 -10.42 20.58
CA THR A 80 10.10 -9.05 20.09
C THR A 80 10.10 -8.94 18.58
N THR A 81 10.10 -10.05 17.85
CA THR A 81 10.05 -10.08 16.38
C THR A 81 9.21 -11.26 15.89
N LEU A 82 8.44 -11.03 14.83
CA LEU A 82 7.71 -12.06 14.10
C LEU A 82 7.97 -11.88 12.62
N ASP A 83 8.27 -13.00 11.94
CA ASP A 83 8.37 -13.08 10.49
C ASP A 83 7.29 -14.04 10.00
N LEU A 84 6.28 -13.51 9.33
CA LEU A 84 5.16 -14.27 8.78
C LEU A 84 5.30 -14.41 7.27
N GLU A 85 4.91 -15.53 6.73
CA GLU A 85 4.98 -15.75 5.29
C GLU A 85 3.95 -14.92 4.53
N LEU A 86 4.41 -14.22 3.48
CA LEU A 86 3.61 -13.39 2.61
C LEU A 86 3.60 -14.00 1.20
N ASP A 87 2.47 -14.54 0.76
CA ASP A 87 2.27 -14.98 -0.61
C ASP A 87 1.71 -13.82 -1.44
N THR A 88 2.54 -13.29 -2.33
CA THR A 88 2.14 -12.17 -3.19
C THR A 88 2.81 -12.24 -4.57
N ASN A 89 2.08 -11.82 -5.60
CA ASN A 89 2.63 -11.56 -6.93
C ASN A 89 2.87 -10.06 -7.19
N LEU A 90 2.76 -9.21 -6.16
CA LEU A 90 2.80 -7.75 -6.25
C LEU A 90 4.20 -7.16 -6.00
N LYS A 91 5.28 -7.90 -6.34
CA LYS A 91 6.67 -7.49 -6.07
C LYS A 91 7.05 -6.10 -6.62
N TYR A 92 6.43 -5.67 -7.71
CA TYR A 92 6.66 -4.35 -8.31
C TYR A 92 5.78 -3.25 -7.71
N ASP A 93 4.82 -3.61 -6.87
CA ASP A 93 3.84 -2.71 -6.26
C ASP A 93 3.94 -2.64 -4.73
N LEU A 94 4.97 -3.23 -4.12
CA LEU A 94 5.15 -3.28 -2.66
C LEU A 94 5.06 -1.87 -2.04
N TYR A 95 5.64 -0.86 -2.69
CA TYR A 95 5.61 0.54 -2.24
C TYR A 95 4.19 1.14 -2.13
N ARG A 96 3.19 0.50 -2.78
CA ARG A 96 1.77 0.91 -2.77
C ARG A 96 0.96 0.23 -1.69
N ILE A 97 1.47 -0.88 -1.13
CA ILE A 97 0.81 -1.56 -0.01
C ILE A 97 0.84 -0.63 1.20
N ARG A 98 -0.27 -0.58 1.92
CA ARG A 98 -0.40 0.16 3.19
C ARG A 98 -0.76 -0.82 4.28
N TYR A 99 -0.29 -0.55 5.49
CA TYR A 99 -0.70 -1.34 6.65
C TYR A 99 -1.50 -0.49 7.64
N LEU A 100 -2.30 -1.19 8.42
CA LEU A 100 -3.05 -0.65 9.54
C LEU A 100 -2.93 -1.62 10.72
N VAL A 101 -2.63 -1.10 11.90
CA VAL A 101 -2.65 -1.85 13.15
C VAL A 101 -3.87 -1.43 13.95
N THR A 102 -4.65 -2.41 14.41
CA THR A 102 -5.82 -2.19 15.26
C THR A 102 -5.66 -3.02 16.52
N TYR A 103 -5.62 -2.36 17.68
CA TYR A 103 -5.48 -3.00 18.96
C TYR A 103 -6.84 -3.44 19.52
N SER A 104 -6.85 -4.53 20.30
CA SER A 104 -8.08 -5.02 20.93
C SER A 104 -8.63 -4.01 21.95
N SER A 105 -9.95 -3.83 21.95
CA SER A 105 -10.64 -2.98 22.93
C SER A 105 -10.68 -3.56 24.35
N GLU A 106 -10.44 -4.87 24.49
CA GLU A 106 -10.44 -5.56 25.79
C GLU A 106 -9.16 -5.28 26.59
N ASN A 107 -8.06 -5.00 25.89
CA ASN A 107 -6.80 -4.57 26.51
C ASN A 107 -6.20 -3.45 25.66
N PRO A 108 -6.53 -2.19 25.94
CA PRO A 108 -6.23 -1.04 25.07
C PRO A 108 -4.78 -0.56 25.16
N GLU A 109 -3.83 -1.39 25.60
CA GLU A 109 -2.41 -1.03 25.42
C GLU A 109 -2.12 -0.86 23.92
N GLU A 110 -1.95 0.39 23.50
CA GLU A 110 -1.60 0.75 22.14
C GLU A 110 -0.07 0.83 21.98
N ASN A 111 0.38 0.77 20.71
CA ASN A 111 1.78 0.98 20.32
C ASN A 111 2.79 -0.11 20.76
N TRP A 112 2.34 -1.28 21.17
CA TRP A 112 3.25 -2.39 21.43
C TRP A 112 3.72 -3.11 20.13
N ILE A 113 3.06 -2.86 18.99
CA ILE A 113 3.60 -3.15 17.67
C ILE A 113 4.41 -1.92 17.28
N GLU A 114 5.73 -2.05 17.31
CA GLU A 114 6.68 -0.93 17.12
C GLU A 114 6.96 -0.65 15.65
N GLU A 115 6.99 -1.69 14.82
CA GLU A 115 7.31 -1.57 13.40
C GLU A 115 6.63 -2.67 12.61
N VAL A 116 6.15 -2.33 11.42
CA VAL A 116 5.63 -3.26 10.41
C VAL A 116 6.32 -2.95 9.09
N SER A 117 7.02 -3.94 8.55
CA SER A 117 7.63 -3.87 7.23
C SER A 117 7.39 -5.18 6.48
N TYR A 118 7.60 -5.17 5.18
CA TYR A 118 7.36 -6.35 4.34
C TYR A 118 8.22 -6.30 3.08
N ASP A 119 8.53 -7.47 2.58
CA ASP A 119 9.12 -7.69 1.26
C ASP A 119 8.19 -8.57 0.39
N SER A 120 8.70 -9.20 -0.65
CA SER A 120 7.92 -10.08 -1.53
C SER A 120 7.61 -11.46 -0.96
N GLU A 121 8.17 -11.81 0.20
CA GLU A 121 8.10 -13.14 0.78
C GLU A 121 7.63 -13.12 2.24
N LYS A 122 7.87 -12.02 2.96
CA LYS A 122 7.61 -11.93 4.40
C LYS A 122 7.01 -10.62 4.84
N LEU A 123 6.18 -10.73 5.88
CA LEU A 123 5.73 -9.64 6.73
C LEU A 123 6.57 -9.68 8.01
N HIS A 124 7.32 -8.63 8.28
CA HIS A 124 8.18 -8.44 9.44
C HIS A 124 7.48 -7.54 10.45
N ILE A 125 7.33 -8.02 11.68
CA ILE A 125 6.66 -7.28 12.76
C ILE A 125 7.58 -7.23 13.96
N LYS A 126 7.84 -6.01 14.45
CA LYS A 126 8.60 -5.79 15.66
C LYS A 126 7.66 -5.45 16.81
N LEU A 127 7.85 -6.10 17.93
CA LEU A 127 6.98 -6.04 19.10
C LEU A 127 7.76 -5.56 20.32
N ALA A 128 7.11 -4.81 21.20
CA ALA A 128 7.57 -4.70 22.58
C ALA A 128 7.25 -6.00 23.34
N ALA A 129 8.12 -6.42 24.27
CA ALA A 129 7.78 -7.51 25.18
C ALA A 129 6.56 -7.14 26.03
N ASN A 130 5.69 -8.13 26.32
CA ASN A 130 4.53 -7.91 27.18
C ASN A 130 4.95 -7.98 28.67
N PRO A 131 4.94 -6.87 29.40
CA PRO A 131 5.29 -6.88 30.83
C PRO A 131 4.15 -7.30 31.73
N ALA A 132 2.91 -7.39 31.23
CA ALA A 132 1.72 -7.72 31.97
C ALA A 132 1.51 -9.24 32.10
N TYR A 133 0.71 -9.67 33.08
CA TYR A 133 0.27 -11.07 33.20
C TYR A 133 -0.89 -11.42 32.26
N GLU A 134 -1.60 -10.40 31.76
CA GLU A 134 -2.71 -10.58 30.84
C GLU A 134 -2.21 -10.61 29.39
N PRO A 135 -2.80 -11.42 28.52
CA PRO A 135 -2.49 -11.41 27.09
C PRO A 135 -3.01 -10.14 26.44
N ARG A 136 -2.38 -9.75 25.34
CA ARG A 136 -2.82 -8.62 24.51
C ARG A 136 -2.90 -9.01 23.05
N SER A 137 -3.81 -8.41 22.30
CA SER A 137 -4.04 -8.73 20.90
C SER A 137 -4.11 -7.50 20.03
N ALA A 138 -3.61 -7.64 18.80
CA ALA A 138 -3.74 -6.65 17.76
C ALA A 138 -3.92 -7.33 16.38
N GLN A 139 -4.60 -6.65 15.48
CA GLN A 139 -4.70 -7.05 14.09
C GLN A 139 -3.78 -6.18 13.24
N VAL A 140 -2.94 -6.81 12.43
CA VAL A 140 -2.17 -6.17 11.36
C VAL A 140 -2.84 -6.48 10.02
N ARG A 141 -3.25 -5.45 9.31
CA ARG A 141 -3.91 -5.54 8.00
C ARG A 141 -3.02 -4.90 6.95
N LEU A 142 -2.82 -5.60 5.83
CA LEU A 142 -2.22 -5.05 4.62
C LEU A 142 -3.31 -4.79 3.59
N ALA A 143 -3.16 -3.73 2.81
CA ALA A 143 -4.09 -3.37 1.75
C ALA A 143 -3.38 -2.69 0.58
N ILE A 144 -3.82 -3.00 -0.63
CA ILE A 144 -3.45 -2.28 -1.85
C ILE A 144 -4.69 -1.89 -2.64
N SER A 145 -4.71 -0.66 -3.13
CA SER A 145 -5.75 -0.15 -4.02
C SER A 145 -5.28 -0.20 -5.47
N ILE A 146 -6.02 -0.90 -6.32
CA ILE A 146 -5.70 -1.13 -7.73
C ILE A 146 -6.72 -0.35 -8.57
N PRO A 147 -6.30 0.67 -9.34
CA PRO A 147 -7.20 1.40 -10.24
C PRO A 147 -7.80 0.45 -11.29
N ALA A 148 -9.02 0.73 -11.73
CA ALA A 148 -9.54 0.10 -12.93
C ALA A 148 -8.70 0.50 -14.15
N ASN A 149 -8.76 -0.32 -15.22
CA ASN A 149 -8.08 -0.03 -16.48
C ASN A 149 -8.84 1.00 -17.34
N THR A 150 -9.88 1.63 -16.81
CA THR A 150 -10.66 2.68 -17.47
C THR A 150 -10.65 3.95 -16.62
N ILE A 151 -10.72 5.12 -17.29
CA ILE A 151 -10.66 6.43 -16.63
C ILE A 151 -11.79 6.59 -15.60
N ASN A 152 -13.00 6.15 -15.93
CA ASN A 152 -14.19 6.25 -15.08
C ASN A 152 -14.47 4.99 -14.26
N GLY A 153 -13.58 4.00 -14.31
CA GLY A 153 -13.70 2.77 -13.54
C GLY A 153 -13.40 3.00 -12.05
N GLY A 154 -14.02 2.17 -11.22
CA GLY A 154 -13.70 2.11 -9.79
C GLY A 154 -12.31 1.56 -9.52
N GLN A 155 -12.03 1.34 -8.25
CA GLN A 155 -10.81 0.66 -7.81
C GLN A 155 -11.17 -0.67 -7.16
N LYS A 156 -10.28 -1.65 -7.26
CA LYS A 156 -10.33 -2.87 -6.46
C LYS A 156 -9.38 -2.73 -5.28
N VAL A 157 -9.84 -3.08 -4.09
CA VAL A 157 -8.97 -3.17 -2.90
C VAL A 157 -8.69 -4.63 -2.62
N VAL A 158 -7.43 -5.02 -2.57
CA VAL A 158 -6.98 -6.34 -2.14
C VAL A 158 -6.43 -6.20 -0.73
N THR A 159 -6.91 -7.03 0.19
CA THR A 159 -6.55 -6.96 1.61
C THR A 159 -6.25 -8.33 2.17
N THR A 160 -5.37 -8.36 3.16
CA THR A 160 -5.12 -9.52 4.01
C THR A 160 -4.86 -9.05 5.44
N SER A 161 -5.06 -9.90 6.44
CA SER A 161 -4.78 -9.53 7.82
C SER A 161 -4.34 -10.74 8.64
N THR A 162 -3.62 -10.46 9.72
CA THR A 162 -3.28 -11.42 10.76
C THR A 162 -3.65 -10.85 12.12
N THR A 163 -4.12 -11.70 13.03
CA THR A 163 -4.34 -11.34 14.44
C THR A 163 -3.21 -11.93 15.27
N ILE A 164 -2.51 -11.09 16.01
CA ILE A 164 -1.40 -11.45 16.87
C ILE A 164 -1.88 -11.39 18.31
N THR A 165 -1.76 -12.49 19.03
CA THR A 165 -1.97 -12.55 20.48
C THR A 165 -0.63 -12.80 21.16
N GLN A 166 -0.15 -11.80 21.90
CA GLN A 166 1.04 -11.93 22.72
C GLN A 166 0.61 -12.30 24.15
N LEU A 167 1.05 -13.47 24.60
CA LEU A 167 0.71 -14.00 25.93
C LEU A 167 1.20 -13.07 27.05
N GLY A 168 0.60 -13.20 28.21
CA GLY A 168 1.05 -12.56 29.43
C GLY A 168 2.34 -13.19 29.97
N LYS A 169 3.01 -12.47 30.86
CA LYS A 169 4.19 -12.94 31.58
C LYS A 169 3.81 -14.09 32.53
N GLU A 170 4.60 -15.15 32.55
CA GLU A 170 4.50 -16.21 33.55
C GLU A 170 4.95 -15.75 34.95
#